data_cec9231a9a0b001b24e4e2d8babae2a1
#
_entry.id   cec9231a9a0b001b24e4e2d8babae2a1
#
_cell.length_a   1.000
_cell.length_b   1.000
_cell.length_c   1.000
_cell.angle_alpha   90.00
_cell.angle_beta   90.00
_cell.angle_gamma   90.00
#
_symmetry.space_group_name_H-M   'P 1'
#
loop_
_entity.id
_entity.type
_entity.pdbx_description
1 polymer ?
#
loop_
_entity_poly.entity_id
_entity_poly.type
_entity_poly.pdbx_seq_one_letter_code
_entity_poly.pdbx_strand_id
1 'polypeptide(L)'
;MDYIKHLRSMVGHEKVIMVVAGAFVFDKDNCVLMQKRIDNGQWGFPGGFMELGESVQDTARREVYEETGLLLDELELFGIYSGPQYDKTFTNGDQVALVLISFFCKRYSGNLVESNEESIENKFFSLEELPENIFTEHKMLVDDLLSCKRSPIIS
;
A
#
# COMPACT_ATOMS: atom_id res chain seq x y z
N MET A 1 -7.39 -9.59 -16.77
CA MET A 1 -5.99 -9.86 -17.17
C MET A 1 -5.07 -9.35 -16.07
N ASP A 2 -4.12 -10.16 -15.68
CA ASP A 2 -3.05 -9.72 -14.78
C ASP A 2 -2.04 -8.91 -15.59
N TYR A 3 -2.10 -7.59 -15.47
CA TYR A 3 -1.25 -6.69 -16.22
C TYR A 3 0.23 -6.90 -15.93
N ILE A 4 0.60 -7.14 -14.67
CA ILE A 4 2.00 -7.34 -14.30
C ILE A 4 2.57 -8.58 -14.94
N LYS A 5 1.83 -9.66 -14.92
CA LYS A 5 2.21 -10.92 -15.55
C LYS A 5 2.36 -10.73 -17.06
N HIS A 6 1.42 -10.01 -17.67
CA HIS A 6 1.48 -9.68 -19.09
C HIS A 6 2.71 -8.83 -19.42
N LEU A 7 2.94 -7.77 -18.65
CA LEU A 7 4.09 -6.90 -18.84
C LEU A 7 5.41 -7.67 -18.70
N ARG A 8 5.52 -8.51 -17.70
CA ARG A 8 6.73 -9.33 -17.48
C ARG A 8 6.97 -10.33 -18.59
N SER A 9 5.93 -10.82 -19.25
CA SER A 9 6.07 -11.68 -20.42
C SER A 9 6.75 -10.97 -21.60
N MET A 10 6.65 -9.64 -21.65
CA MET A 10 7.25 -8.81 -22.71
C MET A 10 8.63 -8.29 -22.34
N VAL A 11 8.85 -7.92 -21.08
CA VAL A 11 10.08 -7.23 -20.66
C VAL A 11 10.98 -8.07 -19.75
N GLY A 12 10.53 -9.24 -19.32
CA GLY A 12 11.32 -10.08 -18.41
C GLY A 12 11.54 -9.38 -17.08
N HIS A 13 12.79 -9.37 -16.61
CA HIS A 13 13.18 -8.77 -15.33
C HIS A 13 13.61 -7.30 -15.44
N GLU A 14 13.53 -6.71 -16.63
CA GLU A 14 13.94 -5.32 -16.86
C GLU A 14 13.21 -4.36 -15.93
N LYS A 15 13.91 -3.31 -15.50
CA LYS A 15 13.31 -2.28 -14.64
C LYS A 15 12.25 -1.50 -15.41
N VAL A 16 11.05 -1.47 -14.87
CA VAL A 16 9.91 -0.74 -15.44
C VAL A 16 9.26 0.12 -14.36
N ILE A 17 8.64 1.21 -14.78
CA ILE A 17 7.87 2.06 -13.87
C ILE A 17 6.53 1.38 -13.62
N MET A 18 6.18 1.21 -12.35
CA MET A 18 4.87 0.67 -11.96
C MET A 18 4.24 1.55 -10.90
N VAL A 19 2.94 1.75 -11.02
CA VAL A 19 2.17 2.52 -10.06
C VAL A 19 1.56 1.60 -9.02
N VAL A 20 1.75 1.94 -7.75
CA VAL A 20 1.13 1.27 -6.61
C VAL A 20 0.23 2.30 -5.92
N ALA A 21 -0.98 1.90 -5.61
CA ALA A 21 -1.89 2.74 -4.85
C ALA A 21 -2.41 1.99 -3.63
N GLY A 22 -2.52 2.70 -2.54
CA GLY A 22 -3.01 2.14 -1.29
C GLY A 22 -3.56 3.23 -0.40
N ALA A 23 -3.90 2.87 0.84
CA ALA A 23 -4.55 3.80 1.74
C ALA A 23 -4.12 3.61 3.18
N PHE A 24 -4.02 4.72 3.90
CA PHE A 24 -4.06 4.75 5.36
C PHE A 24 -5.53 4.73 5.75
N VAL A 25 -5.98 3.63 6.33
CA VAL A 25 -7.36 3.49 6.80
C VAL A 25 -7.37 3.70 8.29
N PHE A 26 -8.12 4.69 8.76
CA PHE A 26 -8.20 5.04 10.17
C PHE A 26 -9.55 4.62 10.74
N ASP A 27 -9.53 3.98 11.91
CA ASP A 27 -10.75 3.68 12.63
C ASP A 27 -11.23 4.88 13.45
N LYS A 28 -12.32 4.70 14.21
CA LYS A 28 -12.90 5.76 15.04
C LYS A 28 -11.97 6.27 16.14
N ASP A 29 -10.97 5.49 16.52
CA ASP A 29 -9.99 5.83 17.56
C ASP A 29 -8.69 6.39 16.95
N ASN A 30 -8.71 6.72 15.66
CA ASN A 30 -7.55 7.18 14.88
C ASN A 30 -6.39 6.19 14.87
N CYS A 31 -6.68 4.91 14.97
CA CYS A 31 -5.69 3.85 14.73
C CYS A 31 -5.62 3.56 13.23
N VAL A 32 -4.44 3.27 12.75
CA VAL A 32 -4.19 3.04 11.32
C VAL A 32 -4.07 1.55 11.02
N LEU A 33 -4.70 1.11 9.95
CA LEU A 33 -4.66 -0.27 9.50
C LEU A 33 -3.32 -0.60 8.86
N MET A 34 -2.69 -1.66 9.35
CA MET A 34 -1.46 -2.19 8.77
C MET A 34 -1.59 -3.68 8.52
N GLN A 35 -0.78 -4.18 7.61
CA GLN A 35 -0.72 -5.58 7.24
C GLN A 35 0.65 -6.14 7.51
N LYS A 36 0.69 -7.34 8.08
CA LYS A 36 1.93 -8.08 8.30
C LYS A 36 2.02 -9.23 7.31
N ARG A 37 3.12 -9.32 6.60
CA ARG A 37 3.42 -10.50 5.79
C ARG A 37 3.95 -11.59 6.68
N ILE A 38 3.35 -12.78 6.59
CA ILE A 38 3.77 -13.91 7.41
C ILE A 38 5.14 -14.43 6.98
N ASP A 39 5.47 -14.33 5.68
CA ASP A 39 6.73 -14.81 5.13
C ASP A 39 7.96 -14.08 5.69
N ASN A 40 7.88 -12.78 5.94
CA ASN A 40 9.02 -11.97 6.43
C ASN A 40 8.74 -11.16 7.70
N GLY A 41 7.51 -11.20 8.20
CA GLY A 41 7.13 -10.51 9.42
C GLY A 41 7.12 -8.99 9.34
N GLN A 42 7.24 -8.42 8.15
CA GLN A 42 7.23 -6.96 7.97
C GLN A 42 5.81 -6.42 7.83
N TRP A 43 5.62 -5.24 8.41
CA TRP A 43 4.33 -4.53 8.37
C TRP A 43 4.36 -3.42 7.32
N GLY A 44 3.23 -3.22 6.66
CA GLY A 44 3.05 -2.15 5.71
C GLY A 44 1.59 -1.74 5.62
N PHE A 45 1.29 -0.78 4.77
CA PHE A 45 -0.08 -0.35 4.52
C PHE A 45 -0.68 -1.13 3.36
N PRO A 46 -2.00 -1.39 3.38
CA PRO A 46 -2.64 -2.12 2.30
C PRO A 46 -2.59 -1.33 0.99
N GLY A 47 -2.37 -2.03 -0.09
CA GLY A 47 -2.27 -1.47 -1.43
C GLY A 47 -1.63 -2.44 -2.39
N GLY A 48 -1.55 -2.08 -3.64
CA GLY A 48 -0.95 -2.91 -4.65
C GLY A 48 -0.88 -2.24 -6.02
N PHE A 49 -0.52 -3.02 -7.00
CA PHE A 49 -0.23 -2.53 -8.34
C PHE A 49 -1.49 -2.18 -9.12
N MET A 50 -1.39 -1.06 -9.83
CA MET A 50 -2.46 -0.59 -10.71
C MET A 50 -2.61 -1.51 -11.92
N GLU A 51 -3.86 -1.82 -12.27
CA GLU A 51 -4.21 -2.58 -13.45
C GLU A 51 -4.68 -1.66 -14.57
N LEU A 52 -4.64 -2.16 -15.80
CA LEU A 52 -5.18 -1.42 -16.95
C LEU A 52 -6.66 -1.12 -16.73
N GLY A 53 -7.07 0.08 -17.07
CA GLY A 53 -8.47 0.51 -16.95
C GLY A 53 -8.87 1.02 -15.58
N GLU A 54 -7.96 0.99 -14.60
CA GLU A 54 -8.22 1.50 -13.26
C GLU A 54 -7.72 2.94 -13.10
N SER A 55 -8.44 3.73 -12.31
CA SER A 55 -7.88 4.94 -11.72
C SER A 55 -7.04 4.55 -10.49
N VAL A 56 -6.24 5.47 -9.98
CA VAL A 56 -5.48 5.20 -8.75
C VAL A 56 -6.41 4.97 -7.55
N GLN A 57 -7.57 5.63 -7.52
CA GLN A 57 -8.59 5.40 -6.49
C GLN A 57 -9.17 3.98 -6.61
N ASP A 58 -9.47 3.54 -7.84
CA ASP A 58 -9.96 2.18 -8.09
C ASP A 58 -8.98 1.15 -7.59
N THR A 59 -7.70 1.35 -7.88
CA THR A 59 -6.62 0.46 -7.43
C THR A 59 -6.58 0.38 -5.91
N ALA A 60 -6.58 1.52 -5.24
CA ALA A 60 -6.54 1.55 -3.78
C ALA A 60 -7.75 0.81 -3.18
N ARG A 61 -8.96 1.09 -3.69
CA ARG A 61 -10.18 0.42 -3.21
C ARG A 61 -10.16 -1.08 -3.45
N ARG A 62 -9.75 -1.50 -4.64
CA ARG A 62 -9.69 -2.93 -4.98
C ARG A 62 -8.69 -3.67 -4.11
N GLU A 63 -7.48 -3.15 -4.02
CA GLU A 63 -6.42 -3.80 -3.25
C GLU A 63 -6.74 -3.87 -1.76
N VAL A 64 -7.25 -2.78 -1.18
CA VAL A 64 -7.63 -2.77 0.22
C VAL A 64 -8.77 -3.77 0.47
N TYR A 65 -9.75 -3.84 -0.43
CA TYR A 65 -10.84 -4.81 -0.29
C TYR A 65 -10.33 -6.25 -0.39
N GLU A 66 -9.52 -6.55 -1.39
CA GLU A 66 -8.96 -7.89 -1.58
C GLU A 66 -8.15 -8.35 -0.37
N GLU A 67 -7.39 -7.45 0.23
CA GLU A 67 -6.47 -7.78 1.31
C GLU A 67 -7.12 -7.71 2.69
N THR A 68 -8.11 -6.86 2.90
CA THR A 68 -8.64 -6.57 4.23
C THR A 68 -10.14 -6.79 4.39
N GLY A 69 -10.88 -6.89 3.30
CA GLY A 69 -12.35 -6.99 3.34
C GLY A 69 -13.07 -5.66 3.53
N LEU A 70 -12.35 -4.56 3.64
CA LEU A 70 -12.94 -3.25 3.86
C LEU A 70 -13.29 -2.55 2.56
N LEU A 71 -14.49 -1.97 2.51
CA LEU A 71 -14.99 -1.15 1.41
C LEU A 71 -14.76 0.31 1.77
N LEU A 72 -13.81 0.94 1.10
CA LEU A 72 -13.46 2.33 1.36
C LEU A 72 -14.48 3.27 0.72
N ASP A 73 -14.89 4.28 1.48
CA ASP A 73 -15.78 5.33 0.99
C ASP A 73 -14.93 6.45 0.39
N GLU A 74 -14.98 7.64 0.93
CA GLU A 74 -14.28 8.80 0.41
C GLU A 74 -12.77 8.69 0.64
N LEU A 75 -11.99 8.90 -0.42
CA LEU A 75 -10.52 8.90 -0.38
C LEU A 75 -9.99 10.32 -0.55
N GLU A 76 -9.01 10.69 0.28
CA GLU A 76 -8.27 11.94 0.13
C GLU A 76 -6.81 11.62 -0.15
N LEU A 77 -6.21 12.37 -1.07
CA LEU A 77 -4.80 12.15 -1.42
C LEU A 77 -3.90 12.57 -0.25
N PHE A 78 -3.10 11.62 0.23
CA PHE A 78 -2.09 11.90 1.24
C PHE A 78 -0.77 12.32 0.59
N GLY A 79 -0.29 11.57 -0.41
CA GLY A 79 0.95 11.90 -1.08
C GLY A 79 1.27 11.02 -2.26
N ILE A 80 2.26 11.49 -3.03
CA ILE A 80 2.82 10.78 -4.18
C ILE A 80 4.32 10.66 -3.93
N TYR A 81 4.83 9.45 -4.04
CA TYR A 81 6.22 9.11 -3.73
C TYR A 81 6.86 8.45 -4.93
N SER A 82 7.96 9.01 -5.40
CA SER A 82 8.65 8.51 -6.58
C SER A 82 10.14 8.84 -6.52
N GLY A 83 10.91 8.26 -7.42
CA GLY A 83 12.33 8.50 -7.51
C GLY A 83 13.15 7.25 -7.17
N PRO A 84 14.48 7.30 -7.33
CA PRO A 84 15.33 6.12 -7.18
C PRO A 84 15.28 5.45 -5.81
N GLN A 85 14.94 6.19 -4.76
CA GLN A 85 14.81 5.64 -3.41
C GLN A 85 13.66 4.63 -3.28
N TYR A 86 12.74 4.59 -4.26
CA TYR A 86 11.63 3.65 -4.27
C TYR A 86 11.82 2.52 -5.29
N ASP A 87 13.02 2.42 -5.88
CA ASP A 87 13.36 1.29 -6.73
C ASP A 87 13.43 0.01 -5.89
N LYS A 88 12.93 -1.08 -6.44
CA LYS A 88 12.90 -2.35 -5.74
C LYS A 88 13.25 -3.50 -6.68
N THR A 89 13.99 -4.47 -6.18
CA THR A 89 14.22 -5.75 -6.85
C THR A 89 13.59 -6.84 -6.02
N PHE A 90 12.69 -7.60 -6.64
CA PHE A 90 12.03 -8.72 -6.00
C PHE A 90 12.95 -9.95 -5.96
N THR A 91 12.59 -10.93 -5.14
CA THR A 91 13.40 -12.16 -4.98
C THR A 91 13.55 -12.96 -6.28
N ASN A 92 12.59 -12.86 -7.18
CA ASN A 92 12.65 -13.52 -8.50
C ASN A 92 13.49 -12.76 -9.52
N GLY A 93 14.07 -11.61 -9.15
CA GLY A 93 14.90 -10.78 -10.02
C GLY A 93 14.17 -9.67 -10.75
N ASP A 94 12.86 -9.58 -10.64
CA ASP A 94 12.08 -8.50 -11.25
C ASP A 94 12.47 -7.16 -10.63
N GLN A 95 12.74 -6.17 -11.48
CA GLN A 95 13.09 -4.82 -11.06
C GLN A 95 11.96 -3.85 -11.36
N VAL A 96 11.74 -2.92 -10.45
CA VAL A 96 10.66 -1.94 -10.58
C VAL A 96 11.10 -0.59 -10.04
N ALA A 97 10.71 0.47 -10.74
CA ALA A 97 10.76 1.84 -10.25
C ALA A 97 9.34 2.19 -9.80
N LEU A 98 9.12 2.22 -8.49
CA LEU A 98 7.78 2.40 -7.94
C LEU A 98 7.37 3.88 -7.94
N VAL A 99 6.11 4.11 -8.31
CA VAL A 99 5.40 5.35 -8.04
C VAL A 99 4.29 5.00 -7.04
N LEU A 100 4.41 5.48 -5.81
CA LEU A 100 3.48 5.18 -4.73
C LEU A 100 2.45 6.29 -4.61
N ILE A 101 1.18 5.95 -4.73
CA ILE A 101 0.07 6.88 -4.51
C ILE A 101 -0.61 6.46 -3.22
N SER A 102 -0.55 7.32 -2.21
CA SER A 102 -1.13 7.02 -0.90
C SER A 102 -2.32 7.94 -0.63
N PHE A 103 -3.45 7.32 -0.29
CA PHE A 103 -4.66 8.01 0.14
C PHE A 103 -4.84 7.84 1.64
N PHE A 104 -5.69 8.66 2.24
CA PHE A 104 -6.20 8.35 3.57
C PHE A 104 -7.73 8.27 3.53
N CYS A 105 -8.27 7.45 4.43
CA CYS A 105 -9.69 7.14 4.47
C CYS A 105 -10.15 6.94 5.91
N LYS A 106 -11.19 7.66 6.30
CA LYS A 106 -11.78 7.54 7.65
C LYS A 106 -13.16 6.90 7.64
N ARG A 107 -13.73 6.70 6.45
CA ARG A 107 -15.06 6.10 6.29
C ARG A 107 -14.97 4.84 5.46
N TYR A 108 -15.39 3.75 6.06
CA TYR A 108 -15.41 2.47 5.39
C TYR A 108 -16.52 1.61 5.95
N SER A 109 -16.85 0.56 5.23
CA SER A 109 -17.80 -0.47 5.65
C SER A 109 -17.19 -1.84 5.41
N GLY A 110 -17.94 -2.88 5.69
CA GLY A 110 -17.45 -4.25 5.59
C GLY A 110 -16.81 -4.72 6.88
N ASN A 111 -16.33 -5.95 6.85
CA ASN A 111 -15.74 -6.60 8.02
C ASN A 111 -14.26 -6.84 7.77
N LEU A 112 -13.44 -6.41 8.71
CA LEU A 112 -12.00 -6.65 8.64
C LEU A 112 -11.69 -8.14 8.71
N VAL A 113 -10.95 -8.62 7.73
CA VAL A 113 -10.37 -9.96 7.75
C VAL A 113 -9.05 -9.84 8.51
N GLU A 114 -8.99 -10.40 9.71
CA GLU A 114 -7.80 -10.28 10.56
C GLU A 114 -6.60 -11.03 9.99
N SER A 115 -6.85 -12.15 9.32
CA SER A 115 -5.82 -12.91 8.63
C SER A 115 -6.45 -13.66 7.45
N ASN A 116 -5.65 -14.01 6.46
CA ASN A 116 -6.12 -14.81 5.33
C ASN A 116 -5.13 -15.91 4.97
N GLU A 117 -5.55 -16.80 4.05
CA GLU A 117 -4.75 -17.93 3.61
C GLU A 117 -3.51 -17.53 2.80
N GLU A 118 -3.49 -16.30 2.29
CA GLU A 118 -2.38 -15.76 1.53
C GLU A 118 -1.29 -15.16 2.41
N SER A 119 -1.34 -15.43 3.73
CA SER A 119 -0.29 -15.08 4.67
C SER A 119 -0.24 -13.59 5.02
N ILE A 120 -1.40 -12.94 5.16
CA ILE A 120 -1.51 -11.55 5.59
C ILE A 120 -2.26 -11.49 6.92
N GLU A 121 -1.71 -10.75 7.86
CA GLU A 121 -2.39 -10.40 9.12
C GLU A 121 -2.72 -8.91 9.09
N ASN A 122 -3.96 -8.55 9.40
CA ASN A 122 -4.43 -7.17 9.38
C ASN A 122 -4.75 -6.70 10.80
N LYS A 123 -4.26 -5.52 11.17
CA LYS A 123 -4.48 -4.98 12.52
C LYS A 123 -4.42 -3.46 12.50
N PHE A 124 -5.27 -2.82 13.30
CA PHE A 124 -5.19 -1.38 13.56
C PHE A 124 -4.19 -1.09 14.68
N PHE A 125 -3.35 -0.09 14.46
CA PHE A 125 -2.34 0.35 15.42
C PHE A 125 -2.55 1.80 15.81
N SER A 126 -2.38 2.14 17.07
CA SER A 126 -2.23 3.52 17.50
C SER A 126 -0.98 4.12 16.83
N LEU A 127 -1.04 5.37 16.42
CA LEU A 127 0.12 6.07 15.84
C LEU A 127 1.28 6.18 16.82
N GLU A 128 1.01 6.05 18.12
CA GLU A 128 2.03 6.07 19.17
C GLU A 128 2.66 4.70 19.41
N GLU A 129 2.06 3.63 18.89
CA GLU A 129 2.48 2.26 19.11
C GLU A 129 2.56 1.47 17.80
N LEU A 130 3.15 2.08 16.78
CA LEU A 130 3.34 1.40 15.48
C LEU A 130 4.35 0.26 15.61
N PRO A 131 4.21 -0.80 14.78
CA PRO A 131 5.18 -1.89 14.82
C PRO A 131 6.56 -1.41 14.38
N GLU A 132 7.61 -2.09 14.86
CA GLU A 132 8.98 -1.71 14.54
C GLU A 132 9.44 -2.19 13.18
N ASN A 133 8.95 -3.35 12.76
CA ASN A 133 9.41 -4.02 11.55
C ASN A 133 8.56 -3.63 10.34
N ILE A 134 8.85 -2.46 9.77
CA ILE A 134 8.07 -1.87 8.67
C ILE A 134 8.81 -2.07 7.34
N PHE A 135 8.06 -2.31 6.26
CA PHE A 135 8.63 -2.36 4.91
C PHE A 135 9.49 -1.12 4.66
N THR A 136 10.66 -1.33 4.08
CA THR A 136 11.58 -0.24 3.77
C THR A 136 10.92 0.84 2.93
N GLU A 137 10.17 0.47 1.91
CA GLU A 137 9.48 1.39 1.02
C GLU A 137 8.33 2.15 1.68
N HIS A 138 7.86 1.70 2.86
CA HIS A 138 6.81 2.38 3.62
C HIS A 138 7.34 3.24 4.76
N LYS A 139 8.64 3.21 5.05
CA LYS A 139 9.22 3.99 6.15
C LYS A 139 9.04 5.49 5.97
N MET A 140 9.21 5.99 4.74
CA MET A 140 8.98 7.40 4.45
C MET A 140 7.51 7.79 4.64
N LEU A 141 6.60 6.89 4.28
CA LEU A 141 5.17 7.09 4.50
C LEU A 141 4.85 7.24 5.99
N VAL A 142 5.45 6.38 6.82
CA VAL A 142 5.28 6.44 8.27
C VAL A 142 5.84 7.75 8.83
N ASP A 143 7.03 8.13 8.41
CA ASP A 143 7.67 9.37 8.87
C ASP A 143 6.80 10.59 8.53
N ASP A 144 6.27 10.66 7.32
CA ASP A 144 5.40 11.74 6.89
C ASP A 144 4.06 11.73 7.64
N LEU A 145 3.51 10.55 7.89
CA LEU A 145 2.27 10.41 8.66
C LEU A 145 2.45 10.90 10.10
N LEU A 146 3.57 10.55 10.74
CA LEU A 146 3.87 10.94 12.12
C LEU A 146 4.27 12.40 12.25
N SER A 147 4.85 12.99 11.21
CA SER A 147 5.31 14.39 11.25
C SER A 147 4.19 15.41 11.09
N CYS A 148 2.97 14.96 10.84
CA CYS A 148 1.81 15.81 10.60
C CYS A 148 2.03 16.81 9.47
N LYS A 149 2.77 16.43 8.43
CA LYS A 149 2.98 17.25 7.25
C LYS A 149 1.65 17.55 6.56
N ARG A 150 1.57 18.73 5.96
CA ARG A 150 0.37 19.13 5.24
C ARG A 150 0.22 18.31 3.96
N SER A 151 -0.89 17.59 3.83
CA SER A 151 -1.23 16.85 2.60
C SER A 151 -1.79 17.81 1.53
N PRO A 152 -1.62 17.46 0.23
CA PRO A 152 -0.86 16.32 -0.27
C PRO A 152 0.64 16.58 -0.31
N ILE A 153 1.40 15.52 -0.12
CA ILE A 153 2.86 15.52 -0.12
C ILE A 153 3.34 14.98 -1.47
N ILE A 154 4.39 15.60 -2.02
CA ILE A 154 5.09 15.04 -3.17
C ILE A 154 6.54 14.83 -2.74
N SER A 155 6.98 13.59 -2.80
CA SER A 155 8.31 13.24 -2.29
C SER A 155 9.03 12.18 -3.16
#